data_308424031bf70c4a654a74884e52ec06
#
_entry.id   308424031bf70c4a654a74884e52ec06
#
_cell.length_a   1.000
_cell.length_b   1.000
_cell.length_c   1.000
_cell.angle_alpha   90.00
_cell.angle_beta   90.00
_cell.angle_gamma   90.00
#
_symmetry.space_group_name_H-M   'P 1'
#
loop_
_entity.id
_entity.type
_entity.pdbx_description
1 polymer ?
#
loop_
_entity_poly.entity_id
_entity_poly.type
_entity_poly.pdbx_seq_one_letter_code
_entity_poly.pdbx_strand_id
1 'polypeptide(L)'
;DEDLMEMLDAGLLEAIVVDDWKARIWAQVLPKIKLHPQAAVRSGGQIGWAVRKGSPQLEAAIGDFFNNDLKKSNITQQLVNSYTKRVRQFRSPAEEADRKRFEETIGFFRKYGSKYDFDPLMLAAQGFQESQLDQNARSHVGAVGIMQIMPATGSSLGVGSIHVTESNIHAGTKYMDQLMSKYFPDAKFSESNRPLFAFASYNAGPGNISKMRKEAAKRGLDPDKWFNNVEIVVAEKIGKETTTYVRNIYKYYAAYRLTQEAEEASRQSREKVAPGSK
;
A
#
# COMPACT_ATOMS: atom_id res chain seq x y z
N ASP A 1 -0.60 10.12 -6.82
CA ASP A 1 0.63 10.35 -7.58
C ASP A 1 1.86 9.79 -6.85
N GLU A 2 1.94 9.95 -5.53
CA GLU A 2 3.07 9.43 -4.71
C GLU A 2 3.18 7.91 -4.84
N ASP A 3 2.07 7.19 -4.68
CA ASP A 3 2.04 5.73 -4.83
C ASP A 3 2.50 5.28 -6.23
N LEU A 4 2.13 6.02 -7.28
CA LEU A 4 2.59 5.73 -8.65
C LEU A 4 4.10 5.92 -8.81
N MET A 5 4.66 6.94 -8.16
CA MET A 5 6.11 7.19 -8.16
C MET A 5 6.87 6.07 -7.44
N GLU A 6 6.37 5.63 -6.29
CA GLU A 6 6.96 4.53 -5.55
C GLU A 6 6.86 3.21 -6.32
N MET A 7 5.70 2.93 -6.96
CA MET A 7 5.53 1.75 -7.82
C MET A 7 6.47 1.78 -9.04
N LEU A 8 6.73 2.95 -9.62
CA LEU A 8 7.69 3.11 -10.70
C LEU A 8 9.12 2.85 -10.23
N ASP A 9 9.54 3.46 -9.11
CA ASP A 9 10.87 3.24 -8.52
C ASP A 9 11.08 1.78 -8.15
N ALA A 10 10.02 1.15 -7.71
CA ALA A 10 9.96 -0.27 -7.38
C ALA A 10 9.96 -1.20 -8.61
N GLY A 11 9.87 -0.68 -9.84
CA GLY A 11 9.86 -1.48 -11.07
C GLY A 11 8.56 -2.21 -11.36
N LEU A 12 7.47 -1.86 -10.68
CA LEU A 12 6.14 -2.42 -10.91
C LEU A 12 5.44 -1.79 -12.09
N LEU A 13 5.82 -0.58 -12.42
CA LEU A 13 5.33 0.15 -13.57
C LEU A 13 6.53 0.50 -14.45
N GLU A 14 6.38 0.32 -15.75
CA GLU A 14 7.41 0.67 -16.72
C GLU A 14 7.46 2.19 -16.96
N ALA A 15 6.31 2.85 -16.92
CA ALA A 15 6.18 4.30 -17.10
C ALA A 15 4.92 4.83 -16.43
N ILE A 16 4.97 6.10 -16.04
CA ILE A 16 3.81 6.85 -15.52
C ILE A 16 3.77 8.24 -16.13
N VAL A 17 2.58 8.83 -16.16
CA VAL A 17 2.37 10.23 -16.56
C VAL A 17 1.93 11.01 -15.34
N VAL A 18 2.69 12.00 -14.96
CA VAL A 18 2.43 12.86 -13.80
C VAL A 18 2.88 14.29 -14.10
N ASP A 19 2.49 15.23 -13.24
CA ASP A 19 2.96 16.60 -13.34
C ASP A 19 4.48 16.68 -13.20
N ASP A 20 5.13 17.44 -14.06
CA ASP A 20 6.60 17.52 -14.13
C ASP A 20 7.25 18.01 -12.83
N TRP A 21 6.62 18.93 -12.13
CA TRP A 21 7.12 19.42 -10.84
C TRP A 21 7.09 18.35 -9.75
N LYS A 22 6.07 17.49 -9.73
CA LYS A 22 6.01 16.33 -8.83
C LYS A 22 7.10 15.33 -9.16
N ALA A 23 7.23 14.99 -10.45
CA ALA A 23 8.28 14.09 -10.93
C ALA A 23 9.68 14.57 -10.52
N ARG A 24 9.98 15.87 -10.65
CA ARG A 24 11.28 16.47 -10.24
C ARG A 24 11.52 16.38 -8.73
N ILE A 25 10.50 16.57 -7.91
CA ILE A 25 10.63 16.45 -6.45
C ILE A 25 10.94 15.00 -6.08
N TRP A 26 10.15 14.07 -6.58
CA TRP A 26 10.27 12.66 -6.22
C TRP A 26 11.54 12.00 -6.79
N ALA A 27 12.01 12.38 -7.95
CA ALA A 27 13.29 11.90 -8.50
C ALA A 27 14.51 12.25 -7.62
N GLN A 28 14.39 13.23 -6.71
CA GLN A 28 15.44 13.52 -5.73
C GLN A 28 15.47 12.51 -4.57
N VAL A 29 14.38 11.79 -4.36
CA VAL A 29 14.18 10.84 -3.25
C VAL A 29 14.18 9.40 -3.74
N LEU A 30 13.65 9.16 -4.93
CA LEU A 30 13.52 7.85 -5.57
C LEU A 30 14.58 7.70 -6.67
N PRO A 31 15.68 6.96 -6.41
CA PRO A 31 16.89 7.00 -7.25
C PRO A 31 16.75 6.30 -8.60
N LYS A 32 15.76 5.43 -8.78
CA LYS A 32 15.56 4.68 -10.03
C LYS A 32 14.64 5.41 -11.02
N ILE A 33 14.02 6.53 -10.62
CA ILE A 33 13.14 7.30 -11.49
C ILE A 33 13.97 8.07 -12.51
N LYS A 34 13.65 7.87 -13.80
CA LYS A 34 14.19 8.64 -14.91
C LYS A 34 13.11 9.54 -15.51
N LEU A 35 13.42 10.83 -15.61
CA LEU A 35 12.50 11.81 -16.18
C LEU A 35 12.67 11.88 -17.71
N HIS A 36 11.53 11.97 -18.42
CA HIS A 36 11.47 12.11 -19.86
C HIS A 36 10.70 13.38 -20.25
N PRO A 37 11.25 14.59 -20.03
CA PRO A 37 10.54 15.86 -20.24
C PRO A 37 10.17 16.11 -21.71
N GLN A 38 10.88 15.49 -22.66
CA GLN A 38 10.57 15.55 -24.08
C GLN A 38 9.31 14.75 -24.49
N ALA A 39 8.85 13.83 -23.63
CA ALA A 39 7.64 13.03 -23.84
C ALA A 39 6.41 13.62 -23.16
N ALA A 40 6.30 14.95 -23.13
CA ALA A 40 5.15 15.62 -22.51
C ALA A 40 3.86 15.36 -23.29
N VAL A 41 2.86 14.80 -22.61
CA VAL A 41 1.53 14.55 -23.18
C VAL A 41 0.62 15.79 -23.11
N ARG A 42 0.98 16.77 -22.29
CA ARG A 42 0.28 18.06 -22.12
C ARG A 42 1.27 19.12 -21.65
N SER A 43 1.12 20.33 -22.13
CA SER A 43 1.90 21.52 -21.70
C SER A 43 0.97 22.69 -21.32
N GLY A 44 1.51 23.68 -20.65
CA GLY A 44 0.77 24.89 -20.25
C GLY A 44 -0.23 24.69 -19.10
N GLY A 45 -0.09 23.60 -18.33
CA GLY A 45 -0.85 23.41 -17.10
C GLY A 45 -0.51 24.49 -16.07
N GLN A 46 -1.52 24.92 -15.30
CA GLN A 46 -1.35 25.87 -14.21
C GLN A 46 -1.76 25.22 -12.89
N ILE A 47 -1.01 25.54 -11.84
CA ILE A 47 -1.33 25.17 -10.48
C ILE A 47 -1.79 26.42 -9.77
N GLY A 48 -2.93 26.35 -9.07
CA GLY A 48 -3.47 27.46 -8.32
C GLY A 48 -4.09 27.02 -7.02
N TRP A 49 -4.23 27.95 -6.10
CA TRP A 49 -5.00 27.73 -4.88
C TRP A 49 -6.49 27.92 -5.15
N ALA A 50 -7.29 26.98 -4.67
CA ALA A 50 -8.74 27.13 -4.72
C ALA A 50 -9.24 27.73 -3.40
N VAL A 51 -10.01 28.80 -3.50
CA VAL A 51 -10.67 29.43 -2.36
C VAL A 51 -12.18 29.35 -2.51
N ARG A 52 -12.90 29.49 -1.40
CA ARG A 52 -14.35 29.47 -1.42
C ARG A 52 -14.86 30.64 -2.26
N LYS A 53 -15.84 30.38 -3.12
CA LYS A 53 -16.51 31.42 -3.92
C LYS A 53 -17.07 32.52 -3.02
N GLY A 54 -16.82 33.79 -3.38
CA GLY A 54 -17.25 34.93 -2.59
C GLY A 54 -16.32 35.33 -1.45
N SER A 55 -15.02 34.97 -1.52
CA SER A 55 -13.98 35.36 -0.55
C SER A 55 -12.94 36.30 -1.17
N PRO A 56 -13.32 37.51 -1.65
CA PRO A 56 -12.43 38.41 -2.40
C PRO A 56 -11.23 38.90 -1.58
N GLN A 57 -11.42 39.11 -0.27
CA GLN A 57 -10.33 39.53 0.63
C GLN A 57 -9.25 38.44 0.76
N LEU A 58 -9.66 37.18 0.87
CA LEU A 58 -8.72 36.04 0.93
C LEU A 58 -7.99 35.86 -0.41
N GLU A 59 -8.71 35.99 -1.52
CA GLU A 59 -8.13 35.94 -2.87
C GLU A 59 -7.08 37.02 -3.07
N ALA A 60 -7.38 38.27 -2.66
CA ALA A 60 -6.45 39.39 -2.71
C ALA A 60 -5.19 39.11 -1.83
N ALA A 61 -5.38 38.66 -0.60
CA ALA A 61 -4.29 38.37 0.33
C ALA A 61 -3.39 37.25 -0.18
N ILE A 62 -3.94 36.17 -0.78
CA ILE A 62 -3.19 35.09 -1.41
C ILE A 62 -2.43 35.58 -2.63
N GLY A 63 -3.07 36.43 -3.47
CA GLY A 63 -2.42 37.03 -4.63
C GLY A 63 -1.25 37.94 -4.24
N ASP A 64 -1.39 38.72 -3.20
CA ASP A 64 -0.33 39.59 -2.65
C ASP A 64 0.83 38.76 -2.10
N PHE A 65 0.55 37.76 -1.27
CA PHE A 65 1.53 36.82 -0.75
C PHE A 65 2.29 36.09 -1.87
N PHE A 66 1.58 35.61 -2.89
CA PHE A 66 2.21 34.95 -4.04
C PHE A 66 3.19 35.86 -4.78
N ASN A 67 2.77 37.10 -5.07
CA ASN A 67 3.55 38.03 -5.89
C ASN A 67 4.71 38.68 -5.11
N ASN A 68 4.50 38.99 -3.85
CA ASN A 68 5.45 39.74 -3.04
C ASN A 68 6.36 38.88 -2.17
N ASP A 69 5.88 37.74 -1.68
CA ASP A 69 6.63 36.87 -0.78
C ASP A 69 7.13 35.60 -1.48
N LEU A 70 6.25 34.78 -2.01
CA LEU A 70 6.62 33.48 -2.60
C LEU A 70 7.48 33.62 -3.86
N LYS A 71 7.08 34.50 -4.77
CA LYS A 71 7.75 34.67 -6.07
C LYS A 71 9.10 35.37 -5.97
N LYS A 72 9.27 36.22 -4.96
CA LYS A 72 10.52 36.99 -4.74
C LYS A 72 11.47 36.33 -3.73
N SER A 73 11.01 35.32 -3.00
CA SER A 73 11.78 34.64 -1.96
C SER A 73 12.12 33.19 -2.33
N ASN A 74 13.09 32.64 -1.64
CA ASN A 74 13.48 31.23 -1.77
C ASN A 74 12.63 30.27 -0.89
N ILE A 75 11.49 30.74 -0.38
CA ILE A 75 10.65 29.97 0.54
C ILE A 75 10.20 28.64 -0.09
N THR A 76 9.76 28.66 -1.33
CA THR A 76 9.33 27.44 -2.04
C THR A 76 10.44 26.40 -2.10
N GLN A 77 11.67 26.81 -2.47
CA GLN A 77 12.82 25.92 -2.54
C GLN A 77 13.22 25.41 -1.15
N GLN A 78 13.15 26.25 -0.12
CA GLN A 78 13.43 25.84 1.27
C GLN A 78 12.40 24.83 1.77
N LEU A 79 11.11 25.03 1.46
CA LEU A 79 10.05 24.08 1.82
C LEU A 79 10.22 22.73 1.11
N VAL A 80 10.52 22.73 -0.18
CA VAL A 80 10.81 21.52 -0.95
C VAL A 80 12.02 20.79 -0.36
N ASN A 81 13.11 21.49 -0.08
CA ASN A 81 14.31 20.92 0.51
C ASN A 81 14.03 20.35 1.93
N SER A 82 13.25 21.06 2.73
CA SER A 82 12.85 20.59 4.06
C SER A 82 11.94 19.36 4.00
N TYR A 83 11.05 19.31 3.01
CA TYR A 83 10.17 18.16 2.78
C TYR A 83 10.98 16.94 2.31
N THR A 84 11.81 17.09 1.30
CA THR A 84 12.66 16.00 0.78
C THR A 84 13.66 15.49 1.81
N LYS A 85 14.22 16.38 2.66
CA LYS A 85 15.09 16.00 3.78
C LYS A 85 14.33 15.18 4.82
N ARG A 86 13.11 15.58 5.17
CA ARG A 86 12.25 14.82 6.10
C ARG A 86 11.89 13.45 5.52
N VAL A 87 11.47 13.37 4.28
CA VAL A 87 11.15 12.10 3.61
C VAL A 87 12.36 11.16 3.62
N ARG A 88 13.56 11.65 3.36
CA ARG A 88 14.81 10.87 3.46
C ARG A 88 15.10 10.40 4.89
N GLN A 89 14.84 11.24 5.90
CA GLN A 89 15.06 10.90 7.30
C GLN A 89 14.05 9.89 7.85
N PHE A 90 12.79 9.91 7.36
CA PHE A 90 11.77 8.93 7.74
C PHE A 90 12.02 7.53 7.16
N ARG A 91 12.76 7.41 6.07
CA ARG A 91 13.08 6.11 5.46
C ARG A 91 14.14 5.31 6.22
N SER A 92 15.11 5.95 6.85
CA SER A 92 16.32 5.25 7.30
C SER A 92 16.19 4.48 8.65
N PRO A 93 15.67 5.02 9.76
CA PRO A 93 15.56 4.26 11.02
C PRO A 93 14.32 3.36 11.09
N ALA A 94 13.21 3.76 10.43
CA ALA A 94 12.01 2.95 10.34
C ALA A 94 12.24 1.71 9.45
N GLU A 95 12.93 1.87 8.33
CA GLU A 95 13.25 0.78 7.40
C GLU A 95 14.04 -0.36 8.05
N GLU A 96 15.00 -0.08 8.94
CA GLU A 96 15.78 -1.13 9.61
C GLU A 96 14.97 -1.88 10.67
N ALA A 97 14.16 -1.18 11.46
CA ALA A 97 13.26 -1.80 12.41
C ALA A 97 12.16 -2.62 11.72
N ASP A 98 11.61 -2.11 10.63
CA ASP A 98 10.60 -2.78 9.82
C ASP A 98 11.18 -4.01 9.11
N ARG A 99 12.40 -3.90 8.57
CA ARG A 99 13.12 -5.02 7.98
C ARG A 99 13.36 -6.13 8.99
N LYS A 100 13.80 -5.79 10.20
CA LYS A 100 14.00 -6.77 11.27
C LYS A 100 12.70 -7.49 11.63
N ARG A 101 11.60 -6.76 11.82
CA ARG A 101 10.29 -7.38 12.09
C ARG A 101 9.84 -8.27 10.94
N PHE A 102 10.08 -7.87 9.69
CA PHE A 102 9.81 -8.69 8.52
C PHE A 102 10.63 -9.99 8.54
N GLU A 103 11.94 -9.91 8.77
CA GLU A 103 12.83 -11.09 8.86
C GLU A 103 12.41 -12.06 9.98
N GLU A 104 11.99 -11.53 11.13
CA GLU A 104 11.50 -12.31 12.28
C GLU A 104 10.15 -13.01 12.01
N THR A 105 9.33 -12.48 11.12
CA THR A 105 7.95 -12.94 10.93
C THR A 105 7.70 -13.66 9.61
N ILE A 106 8.51 -13.44 8.58
CA ILE A 106 8.30 -13.99 7.23
C ILE A 106 8.20 -15.51 7.20
N GLY A 107 8.91 -16.21 8.10
CA GLY A 107 8.81 -17.66 8.24
C GLY A 107 7.40 -18.13 8.58
N PHE A 108 6.70 -17.43 9.45
CA PHE A 108 5.31 -17.73 9.80
C PHE A 108 4.35 -17.42 8.66
N PHE A 109 4.56 -16.30 7.96
CA PHE A 109 3.77 -15.96 6.77
C PHE A 109 3.95 -17.01 5.66
N ARG A 110 5.15 -17.52 5.43
CA ARG A 110 5.40 -18.63 4.48
C ARG A 110 4.66 -19.91 4.91
N LYS A 111 4.75 -20.27 6.19
CA LYS A 111 4.08 -21.47 6.73
C LYS A 111 2.57 -21.42 6.52
N TYR A 112 1.93 -20.32 6.88
CA TYR A 112 0.47 -20.22 6.80
C TYR A 112 -0.03 -19.79 5.43
N GLY A 113 0.75 -19.03 4.67
CA GLY A 113 0.47 -18.73 3.27
C GLY A 113 0.37 -20.01 2.44
N SER A 114 1.36 -20.90 2.56
CA SER A 114 1.33 -22.21 1.91
C SER A 114 0.15 -23.08 2.34
N LYS A 115 -0.25 -23.00 3.62
CA LYS A 115 -1.37 -23.78 4.16
C LYS A 115 -2.73 -23.34 3.62
N TYR A 116 -2.94 -22.05 3.38
CA TYR A 116 -4.23 -21.46 3.03
C TYR A 116 -4.26 -20.83 1.63
N ASP A 117 -3.25 -21.12 0.82
CA ASP A 117 -3.14 -20.64 -0.56
C ASP A 117 -3.17 -19.11 -0.69
N PHE A 118 -2.28 -18.46 0.08
CA PHE A 118 -2.00 -17.03 -0.03
C PHE A 118 -0.51 -16.78 -0.23
N ASP A 119 -0.17 -15.80 -1.06
CA ASP A 119 1.21 -15.33 -1.19
C ASP A 119 1.73 -14.80 0.16
N PRO A 120 2.84 -15.33 0.68
CA PRO A 120 3.41 -14.91 1.97
C PRO A 120 3.75 -13.43 2.05
N LEU A 121 4.18 -12.83 0.94
CA LEU A 121 4.50 -11.40 0.90
C LEU A 121 3.24 -10.53 0.93
N MET A 122 2.13 -11.00 0.35
CA MET A 122 0.83 -10.33 0.48
C MET A 122 0.33 -10.36 1.92
N LEU A 123 0.48 -11.49 2.61
CA LEU A 123 0.13 -11.60 4.03
C LEU A 123 1.00 -10.70 4.91
N ALA A 124 2.31 -10.67 4.66
CA ALA A 124 3.23 -9.77 5.36
C ALA A 124 2.89 -8.29 5.12
N ALA A 125 2.52 -7.93 3.88
CA ALA A 125 2.08 -6.59 3.53
C ALA A 125 0.77 -6.19 4.26
N GLN A 126 -0.16 -7.13 4.44
CA GLN A 126 -1.34 -6.89 5.27
C GLN A 126 -0.96 -6.70 6.74
N GLY A 127 -0.12 -7.56 7.30
CA GLY A 127 0.37 -7.39 8.68
C GLY A 127 1.10 -6.06 8.89
N PHE A 128 1.81 -5.58 7.87
CA PHE A 128 2.42 -4.25 7.90
C PHE A 128 1.37 -3.13 7.89
N GLN A 129 0.34 -3.25 7.05
CA GLN A 129 -0.78 -2.29 7.02
C GLN A 129 -1.54 -2.25 8.36
N GLU A 130 -1.70 -3.39 9.03
CA GLU A 130 -2.43 -3.49 10.30
C GLU A 130 -1.68 -2.93 11.49
N SER A 131 -0.36 -3.16 11.58
CA SER A 131 0.41 -2.90 12.80
C SER A 131 1.88 -2.55 12.57
N GLN A 132 2.35 -2.41 11.33
CA GLN A 132 3.77 -2.36 11.00
C GLN A 132 4.54 -3.60 11.50
N LEU A 133 3.88 -4.76 11.44
CA LEU A 133 4.38 -6.05 11.95
C LEU A 133 4.69 -6.06 13.46
N ASP A 134 4.06 -5.18 14.25
CA ASP A 134 4.25 -5.12 15.69
C ASP A 134 3.25 -6.03 16.44
N GLN A 135 3.76 -7.10 17.04
CA GLN A 135 2.94 -8.02 17.84
C GLN A 135 2.36 -7.36 19.10
N ASN A 136 2.96 -6.29 19.58
CA ASN A 136 2.48 -5.58 20.76
C ASN A 136 1.41 -4.53 20.45
N ALA A 137 1.14 -4.28 19.17
CA ALA A 137 0.13 -3.33 18.75
C ALA A 137 -1.26 -3.68 19.30
N ARG A 138 -1.97 -2.65 19.75
CA ARG A 138 -3.35 -2.74 20.26
C ARG A 138 -4.15 -1.59 19.68
N SER A 139 -5.30 -1.90 19.10
CA SER A 139 -6.22 -0.85 18.66
C SER A 139 -7.09 -0.35 19.80
N HIS A 140 -7.69 0.82 19.65
CA HIS A 140 -8.63 1.39 20.62
C HIS A 140 -9.91 0.54 20.77
N VAL A 141 -10.23 -0.31 19.80
CA VAL A 141 -11.37 -1.25 19.86
C VAL A 141 -10.99 -2.64 20.37
N GLY A 142 -9.71 -2.84 20.75
CA GLY A 142 -9.22 -4.07 21.35
C GLY A 142 -8.67 -5.12 20.39
N ALA A 143 -8.43 -4.78 19.13
CA ALA A 143 -7.71 -5.68 18.20
C ALA A 143 -6.24 -5.82 18.61
N VAL A 144 -5.64 -6.99 18.36
CA VAL A 144 -4.38 -7.44 18.94
C VAL A 144 -3.40 -7.90 17.85
N GLY A 145 -2.16 -7.43 17.97
CA GLY A 145 -0.98 -8.01 17.33
C GLY A 145 -0.84 -7.68 15.85
N ILE A 146 0.05 -8.41 15.20
CA ILE A 146 0.48 -8.18 13.82
C ILE A 146 -0.69 -8.08 12.84
N MET A 147 -1.67 -8.99 12.96
CA MET A 147 -2.84 -9.05 12.07
C MET A 147 -4.08 -8.36 12.65
N GLN A 148 -3.94 -7.61 13.74
CA GLN A 148 -5.04 -6.88 14.42
C GLN A 148 -6.31 -7.74 14.59
N ILE A 149 -6.16 -8.90 15.24
CA ILE A 149 -7.25 -9.85 15.47
C ILE A 149 -8.05 -9.45 16.70
N MET A 150 -9.37 -9.40 16.55
CA MET A 150 -10.28 -9.24 17.70
C MET A 150 -10.26 -10.51 18.58
N PRO A 151 -10.23 -10.38 19.91
CA PRO A 151 -10.20 -11.55 20.83
C PRO A 151 -11.29 -12.59 20.57
N ALA A 152 -12.50 -12.15 20.29
CA ALA A 152 -13.62 -13.06 19.96
C ALA A 152 -13.35 -13.85 18.68
N THR A 153 -12.80 -13.19 17.65
CA THR A 153 -12.40 -13.85 16.39
C THR A 153 -11.29 -14.85 16.66
N GLY A 154 -10.23 -14.45 17.38
CA GLY A 154 -9.12 -15.33 17.72
C GLY A 154 -9.58 -16.60 18.46
N SER A 155 -10.46 -16.46 19.43
CA SER A 155 -11.05 -17.59 20.18
C SER A 155 -11.83 -18.54 19.27
N SER A 156 -12.64 -18.01 18.36
CA SER A 156 -13.45 -18.82 17.43
C SER A 156 -12.62 -19.61 16.40
N LEU A 157 -11.39 -19.15 16.12
CA LEU A 157 -10.52 -19.77 15.13
C LEU A 157 -9.74 -20.98 15.68
N GLY A 158 -9.59 -21.11 17.01
CA GLY A 158 -8.95 -22.26 17.64
C GLY A 158 -7.48 -22.45 17.26
N VAL A 159 -6.72 -21.34 17.14
CA VAL A 159 -5.31 -21.34 16.69
C VAL A 159 -4.32 -21.07 17.83
N GLY A 160 -4.77 -21.02 19.06
CA GLY A 160 -3.97 -20.64 20.23
C GLY A 160 -4.11 -19.16 20.58
N SER A 161 -3.22 -18.67 21.44
CA SER A 161 -3.28 -17.29 21.94
C SER A 161 -2.86 -16.29 20.87
N ILE A 162 -3.73 -15.35 20.51
CA ILE A 162 -3.42 -14.26 19.56
C ILE A 162 -2.38 -13.26 20.10
N HIS A 163 -1.95 -13.38 21.35
CA HIS A 163 -0.85 -12.62 21.92
C HIS A 163 0.52 -13.19 21.54
N VAL A 164 0.58 -14.37 20.93
CA VAL A 164 1.77 -15.01 20.40
C VAL A 164 1.84 -14.74 18.89
N THR A 165 2.98 -14.27 18.42
CA THR A 165 3.24 -13.87 17.02
C THR A 165 2.75 -14.91 16.01
N GLU A 166 3.18 -16.16 16.17
CA GLU A 166 2.82 -17.24 15.26
C GLU A 166 1.30 -17.50 15.24
N SER A 167 0.67 -17.55 16.41
CA SER A 167 -0.78 -17.77 16.53
C SER A 167 -1.57 -16.59 15.98
N ASN A 168 -1.07 -15.37 16.10
CA ASN A 168 -1.70 -14.17 15.57
C ASN A 168 -1.69 -14.18 14.02
N ILE A 169 -0.55 -14.48 13.41
CA ILE A 169 -0.41 -14.63 11.95
C ILE A 169 -1.28 -15.79 11.44
N HIS A 170 -1.29 -16.93 12.17
CA HIS A 170 -2.16 -18.05 11.85
C HIS A 170 -3.64 -17.65 11.90
N ALA A 171 -4.05 -16.93 12.94
CA ALA A 171 -5.43 -16.43 13.08
C ALA A 171 -5.83 -15.55 11.89
N GLY A 172 -5.01 -14.56 11.55
CA GLY A 172 -5.29 -13.64 10.44
C GLY A 172 -5.42 -14.37 9.11
N THR A 173 -4.48 -15.25 8.79
CA THR A 173 -4.49 -16.00 7.53
C THR A 173 -5.68 -16.97 7.46
N LYS A 174 -5.97 -17.70 8.54
CA LYS A 174 -7.13 -18.58 8.61
C LYS A 174 -8.45 -17.83 8.49
N TYR A 175 -8.52 -16.63 9.07
CA TYR A 175 -9.69 -15.78 8.96
C TYR A 175 -9.91 -15.33 7.52
N MET A 176 -8.87 -14.89 6.82
CA MET A 176 -8.95 -14.55 5.38
C MET A 176 -9.46 -15.72 4.54
N ASP A 177 -8.95 -16.92 4.77
CA ASP A 177 -9.42 -18.11 4.07
C ASP A 177 -10.90 -18.40 4.34
N GLN A 178 -11.34 -18.29 5.60
CA GLN A 178 -12.75 -18.42 5.94
C GLN A 178 -13.63 -17.36 5.29
N LEU A 179 -13.15 -16.12 5.17
CA LEU A 179 -13.87 -15.06 4.45
C LEU A 179 -14.10 -15.45 2.99
N MET A 180 -13.06 -15.98 2.32
CA MET A 180 -13.16 -16.35 0.92
C MET A 180 -14.05 -17.59 0.72
N SER A 181 -13.83 -18.65 1.47
CA SER A 181 -14.56 -19.91 1.31
C SER A 181 -16.05 -19.80 1.70
N LYS A 182 -16.37 -19.00 2.72
CA LYS A 182 -17.73 -18.89 3.25
C LYS A 182 -18.60 -17.88 2.52
N TYR A 183 -18.03 -16.76 2.10
CA TYR A 183 -18.81 -15.62 1.58
C TYR A 183 -18.76 -15.45 0.07
N PHE A 184 -17.85 -16.14 -0.59
CA PHE A 184 -17.68 -16.06 -2.04
C PHE A 184 -17.58 -17.45 -2.70
N PRO A 185 -18.51 -18.38 -2.41
CA PRO A 185 -18.44 -19.77 -2.92
C PRO A 185 -18.64 -19.86 -4.44
N ASP A 186 -19.26 -18.84 -5.04
CA ASP A 186 -19.58 -18.73 -6.46
C ASP A 186 -18.61 -17.83 -7.24
N ALA A 187 -17.64 -17.24 -6.56
CA ALA A 187 -16.69 -16.33 -7.19
C ALA A 187 -15.61 -17.08 -7.99
N LYS A 188 -15.23 -16.50 -9.12
CA LYS A 188 -14.17 -17.01 -10.01
C LYS A 188 -12.95 -16.07 -9.95
N PHE A 189 -12.46 -15.83 -8.73
CA PHE A 189 -11.30 -14.99 -8.55
C PHE A 189 -10.05 -15.62 -9.17
N SER A 190 -9.28 -14.82 -9.91
CA SER A 190 -7.91 -15.21 -10.24
C SER A 190 -7.02 -15.21 -9.00
N GLU A 191 -5.86 -15.86 -9.06
CA GLU A 191 -4.87 -15.87 -7.98
C GLU A 191 -4.51 -14.46 -7.53
N SER A 192 -4.41 -13.48 -8.44
CA SER A 192 -4.10 -12.10 -8.14
C SER A 192 -5.26 -11.32 -7.54
N ASN A 193 -6.52 -11.68 -7.82
CA ASN A 193 -7.69 -10.98 -7.30
C ASN A 193 -8.18 -11.55 -5.96
N ARG A 194 -8.07 -12.86 -5.73
CA ARG A 194 -8.53 -13.50 -4.48
C ARG A 194 -8.01 -12.80 -3.21
N PRO A 195 -6.71 -12.46 -3.08
CA PRO A 195 -6.21 -11.74 -1.93
C PRO A 195 -6.81 -10.33 -1.78
N LEU A 196 -7.05 -9.61 -2.89
CA LEU A 196 -7.60 -8.26 -2.85
C LEU A 196 -9.02 -8.23 -2.28
N PHE A 197 -9.84 -9.21 -2.65
CA PHE A 197 -11.18 -9.39 -2.08
C PHE A 197 -11.12 -9.84 -0.62
N ALA A 198 -10.12 -10.65 -0.25
CA ALA A 198 -9.89 -11.03 1.14
C ALA A 198 -9.55 -9.79 2.00
N PHE A 199 -8.64 -8.95 1.54
CA PHE A 199 -8.26 -7.69 2.21
C PHE A 199 -9.45 -6.74 2.37
N ALA A 200 -10.20 -6.52 1.28
CA ALA A 200 -11.39 -5.68 1.32
C ALA A 200 -12.44 -6.22 2.31
N SER A 201 -12.63 -7.54 2.34
CA SER A 201 -13.56 -8.20 3.25
C SER A 201 -13.09 -8.17 4.71
N TYR A 202 -11.78 -8.22 4.93
CA TYR A 202 -11.18 -8.09 6.25
C TYR A 202 -11.45 -6.71 6.85
N ASN A 203 -11.30 -5.67 6.05
CA ASN A 203 -11.50 -4.28 6.46
C ASN A 203 -12.98 -3.88 6.54
N ALA A 204 -13.76 -4.10 5.48
CA ALA A 204 -15.14 -3.61 5.37
C ALA A 204 -16.23 -4.64 5.70
N GLY A 205 -15.82 -5.88 5.97
CA GLY A 205 -16.72 -7.01 6.19
C GLY A 205 -17.20 -7.68 4.88
N PRO A 206 -17.24 -9.02 4.86
CA PRO A 206 -17.51 -9.79 3.65
C PRO A 206 -18.91 -9.58 3.08
N GLY A 207 -19.91 -9.34 3.94
CA GLY A 207 -21.28 -9.06 3.52
C GLY A 207 -21.39 -7.76 2.69
N ASN A 208 -20.62 -6.73 3.03
CA ASN A 208 -20.57 -5.49 2.28
C ASN A 208 -19.90 -5.72 0.93
N ILE A 209 -18.77 -6.40 0.90
CA ILE A 209 -18.03 -6.67 -0.35
C ILE A 209 -18.86 -7.57 -1.29
N SER A 210 -19.56 -8.58 -0.78
CA SER A 210 -20.48 -9.39 -1.59
C SER A 210 -21.60 -8.56 -2.22
N LYS A 211 -22.16 -7.58 -1.48
CA LYS A 211 -23.14 -6.64 -2.06
C LYS A 211 -22.53 -5.76 -3.17
N MET A 212 -21.30 -5.29 -2.97
CA MET A 212 -20.61 -4.44 -3.97
C MET A 212 -20.24 -5.22 -5.23
N ARG A 213 -19.88 -6.49 -5.12
CA ARG A 213 -19.71 -7.39 -6.28
C ARG A 213 -20.98 -7.50 -7.11
N LYS A 214 -22.12 -7.75 -6.44
CA LYS A 214 -23.43 -7.81 -7.13
C LYS A 214 -23.81 -6.50 -7.80
N GLU A 215 -23.50 -5.38 -7.16
CA GLU A 215 -23.75 -4.05 -7.72
C GLU A 215 -22.82 -3.76 -8.92
N ALA A 216 -21.55 -4.16 -8.85
CA ALA A 216 -20.62 -4.06 -9.96
C ALA A 216 -21.12 -4.82 -11.19
N ALA A 217 -21.57 -6.05 -11.01
CA ALA A 217 -22.16 -6.85 -12.10
C ALA A 217 -23.37 -6.17 -12.77
N LYS A 218 -24.27 -5.54 -11.96
CA LYS A 218 -25.42 -4.77 -12.50
C LYS A 218 -25.01 -3.59 -13.37
N ARG A 219 -23.82 -3.02 -13.11
CA ARG A 219 -23.26 -1.89 -13.86
C ARG A 219 -22.42 -2.31 -15.07
N GLY A 220 -22.35 -3.61 -15.36
CA GLY A 220 -21.53 -4.16 -16.44
C GLY A 220 -20.04 -4.23 -16.12
N LEU A 221 -19.67 -4.08 -14.84
CA LEU A 221 -18.31 -4.27 -14.35
C LEU A 221 -18.08 -5.75 -14.00
N ASP A 222 -16.82 -6.20 -14.07
CA ASP A 222 -16.45 -7.56 -13.71
C ASP A 222 -16.49 -7.74 -12.17
N PRO A 223 -17.41 -8.57 -11.62
CA PRO A 223 -17.55 -8.75 -10.18
C PRO A 223 -16.40 -9.53 -9.54
N ASP A 224 -15.56 -10.19 -10.34
CA ASP A 224 -14.43 -10.99 -9.86
C ASP A 224 -13.08 -10.27 -10.04
N LYS A 225 -13.09 -9.02 -10.51
CA LYS A 225 -11.95 -8.13 -10.59
C LYS A 225 -12.07 -6.99 -9.60
N TRP A 226 -10.99 -6.73 -8.86
CA TRP A 226 -10.94 -5.63 -7.91
C TRP A 226 -10.69 -4.29 -8.58
N PHE A 227 -9.48 -4.09 -9.13
CA PHE A 227 -9.06 -2.81 -9.70
C PHE A 227 -9.90 -2.43 -10.93
N ASN A 228 -10.33 -1.17 -10.95
CA ASN A 228 -11.19 -0.58 -11.99
C ASN A 228 -12.55 -1.27 -12.18
N ASN A 229 -12.95 -2.14 -11.25
CA ASN A 229 -14.24 -2.83 -11.27
C ASN A 229 -14.95 -2.69 -9.91
N VAL A 230 -14.84 -3.67 -9.02
CA VAL A 230 -15.52 -3.64 -7.72
C VAL A 230 -15.01 -2.51 -6.83
N GLU A 231 -13.75 -2.15 -6.93
CA GLU A 231 -13.14 -0.99 -6.26
C GLU A 231 -13.93 0.30 -6.47
N ILE A 232 -14.40 0.57 -7.70
CA ILE A 232 -15.20 1.78 -8.03
C ILE A 232 -16.46 1.82 -7.19
N VAL A 233 -17.18 0.70 -7.14
CA VAL A 233 -18.44 0.59 -6.39
C VAL A 233 -18.21 0.69 -4.88
N VAL A 234 -17.13 0.09 -4.39
CA VAL A 234 -16.73 0.20 -2.97
C VAL A 234 -16.40 1.63 -2.60
N ALA A 235 -15.61 2.34 -3.42
CA ALA A 235 -15.28 3.75 -3.19
C ALA A 235 -16.50 4.66 -3.11
N GLU A 236 -17.51 4.41 -3.96
CA GLU A 236 -18.74 5.19 -4.01
C GLU A 236 -19.72 4.88 -2.87
N LYS A 237 -19.89 3.60 -2.54
CA LYS A 237 -20.97 3.13 -1.66
C LYS A 237 -20.54 2.88 -0.21
N ILE A 238 -19.29 2.52 0.03
CA ILE A 238 -18.73 2.25 1.35
C ILE A 238 -17.83 3.39 1.78
N GLY A 239 -16.95 3.85 0.86
CA GLY A 239 -16.01 4.92 1.11
C GLY A 239 -14.60 4.57 0.63
N LYS A 240 -13.74 5.59 0.66
CA LYS A 240 -12.35 5.47 0.18
C LYS A 240 -11.43 4.72 1.15
N GLU A 241 -11.82 4.54 2.39
CA GLU A 241 -10.99 3.88 3.41
C GLU A 241 -10.62 2.45 2.97
N THR A 242 -11.60 1.63 2.62
CA THR A 242 -11.39 0.26 2.18
C THR A 242 -10.55 0.16 0.90
N THR A 243 -10.79 1.03 -0.07
CA THR A 243 -10.01 1.03 -1.31
C THR A 243 -8.57 1.49 -1.07
N THR A 244 -8.36 2.45 -0.17
CA THR A 244 -7.03 2.88 0.25
C THR A 244 -6.31 1.76 1.02
N TYR A 245 -7.01 1.06 1.91
CA TYR A 245 -6.47 -0.10 2.64
C TYR A 245 -5.94 -1.17 1.69
N VAL A 246 -6.74 -1.60 0.71
CA VAL A 246 -6.31 -2.60 -0.28
C VAL A 246 -5.13 -2.11 -1.12
N ARG A 247 -5.15 -0.85 -1.54
CA ARG A 247 -4.07 -0.22 -2.32
C ARG A 247 -2.76 -0.16 -1.53
N ASN A 248 -2.81 0.22 -0.26
CA ASN A 248 -1.63 0.27 0.59
C ASN A 248 -1.01 -1.12 0.77
N ILE A 249 -1.81 -2.16 1.02
CA ILE A 249 -1.31 -3.53 1.11
C ILE A 249 -0.62 -3.94 -0.19
N TYR A 250 -1.22 -3.66 -1.32
CA TYR A 250 -0.63 -3.98 -2.62
C TYR A 250 0.70 -3.24 -2.85
N LYS A 251 0.80 -1.99 -2.43
CA LYS A 251 2.03 -1.20 -2.44
C LYS A 251 3.13 -1.84 -1.57
N TYR A 252 2.82 -2.24 -0.34
CA TYR A 252 3.79 -2.91 0.53
C TYR A 252 4.21 -4.27 -0.01
N TYR A 253 3.27 -5.04 -0.54
CA TYR A 253 3.56 -6.30 -1.23
C TYR A 253 4.59 -6.11 -2.34
N ALA A 254 4.37 -5.10 -3.14
CA ALA A 254 5.26 -4.74 -4.22
C ALA A 254 6.67 -4.38 -3.74
N ALA A 255 6.78 -3.59 -2.68
CA ALA A 255 8.05 -3.23 -2.07
C ALA A 255 8.80 -4.47 -1.53
N TYR A 256 8.10 -5.38 -0.83
CA TYR A 256 8.69 -6.63 -0.34
C TYR A 256 9.19 -7.53 -1.46
N ARG A 257 8.39 -7.69 -2.51
CA ARG A 257 8.76 -8.51 -3.67
C ARG A 257 10.03 -8.02 -4.34
N LEU A 258 10.16 -6.73 -4.54
CA LEU A 258 11.35 -6.14 -5.15
C LEU A 258 12.59 -6.26 -4.29
N THR A 259 12.45 -6.08 -2.98
CA THR A 259 13.55 -6.31 -2.04
C THR A 259 14.03 -7.76 -2.16
N GLN A 260 13.12 -8.71 -2.17
CA GLN A 260 13.47 -10.13 -2.33
C GLN A 260 14.14 -10.41 -3.67
N GLU A 261 13.62 -9.89 -4.78
CA GLU A 261 14.21 -10.06 -6.11
C GLU A 261 15.63 -9.46 -6.19
N ALA A 262 15.85 -8.30 -5.58
CA ALA A 262 17.16 -7.65 -5.52
C ALA A 262 18.17 -8.46 -4.67
N GLU A 263 17.74 -9.00 -3.54
CA GLU A 263 18.57 -9.87 -2.69
C GLU A 263 18.94 -11.18 -3.40
N GLU A 264 18.01 -11.80 -4.09
CA GLU A 264 18.24 -13.02 -4.89
C GLU A 264 19.21 -12.74 -6.04
N ALA A 265 19.05 -11.64 -6.77
CA ALA A 265 19.97 -11.25 -7.83
C ALA A 265 21.39 -10.97 -7.29
N SER A 266 21.50 -10.31 -6.14
CA SER A 266 22.77 -10.06 -5.45
C SER A 266 23.46 -11.38 -5.02
N ARG A 267 22.70 -12.31 -4.47
CA ARG A 267 23.19 -13.64 -4.07
C ARG A 267 23.71 -14.41 -5.28
N GLN A 268 22.93 -14.51 -6.35
CA GLN A 268 23.33 -15.17 -7.58
C GLN A 268 24.60 -14.56 -8.21
N SER A 269 24.74 -13.24 -8.13
CA SER A 269 25.93 -12.56 -8.61
C SER A 269 27.17 -12.89 -7.78
N ARG A 270 27.04 -12.99 -6.45
CA ARG A 270 28.15 -13.40 -5.56
C ARG A 270 28.55 -14.86 -5.77
N GLU A 271 27.60 -15.75 -5.97
CA GLU A 271 27.86 -17.17 -6.27
C GLU A 271 28.60 -17.36 -7.60
N LYS A 272 28.30 -16.50 -8.60
CA LYS A 272 29.01 -16.53 -9.90
C LYS A 272 30.43 -15.96 -9.84
N VAL A 273 30.70 -15.01 -8.93
CA VAL A 273 32.01 -14.37 -8.77
C VAL A 273 32.94 -15.18 -7.87
N ALA A 274 32.43 -16.06 -7.03
CA ALA A 274 33.17 -16.98 -6.16
C ALA A 274 33.07 -18.45 -6.67
N PRO A 275 33.65 -18.80 -7.81
CA PRO A 275 33.74 -20.18 -8.22
C PRO A 275 34.90 -20.86 -7.44
N GLY A 276 34.55 -21.54 -6.36
CA GLY A 276 35.44 -22.63 -5.82
C GLY A 276 36.52 -22.18 -4.87
N SER A 277 36.15 -22.03 -3.59
CA SER A 277 37.04 -22.50 -2.52
C SER A 277 36.55 -23.91 -2.09
N LYS A 278 37.10 -24.92 -2.72
CA LYS A 278 37.12 -26.26 -2.21
C LYS A 278 38.26 -26.38 -1.21
#